data_a9b1d2417c6ade1166922cfaa22d46df
#
_entry.id   a9b1d2417c6ade1166922cfaa22d46df
#
_cell.length_a   1.000
_cell.length_b   1.000
_cell.length_c   1.000
_cell.angle_alpha   90.00
_cell.angle_beta   90.00
_cell.angle_gamma   90.00
#
_symmetry.space_group_name_H-M   'P 1'
#
loop_
_entity.id
_entity.type
_entity.pdbx_description
1 polymer ?
#
loop_
_entity_poly.entity_id
_entity_poly.type
_entity_poly.pdbx_seq_one_letter_code
_entity_poly.pdbx_strand_id
1 'polypeptide(L)'
;MMPRTMPPTMPRMMPRKMSLTMLPTTRAWILTAVATFGLLASAAWLASAQGADVRIDVRSGAVARLPLQCEALDGPGTAPVPTRDADQVLANDLANSAVFAVNRMWAPDAGAPAAQFVTSGKWSVSGTTVRLHGELRDFPARRAILAQDYQGTITEWRRVLHRFSDDCVQQITGERGVADSRIAFVVPEGRNKELWAMDADGYGAHALTADRSIAQSPAWSPEGSLLLFTSWRGGSGPQIWVVSPEQRKPYLVSGRPGLNTSASYSPDGQRIVCTLSQDGNAEVYSLDARGGTPRRLTNHRAIDTSPAWSPTGRELAFTSDRSGNPQVYVMDAEGGNVHRLTYDVDYTDSPGWSPKGDRLAFVSRVGGGFDVWTCRADGTGAKPAVTGGNNENPRWSADGRHLVFASNRDGSYGLWVTDLDGSLPRKLDTGGRHALSPAWSARRSTGP
;
A
#
# COMPACT_ATOMS: atom_id res chain seq x y z
N MET A 1 -14.72 -50.59 -51.52
CA MET A 1 -13.88 -50.50 -52.73
C MET A 1 -13.03 -49.21 -52.60
N MET A 2 -11.80 -49.39 -52.33
CA MET A 2 -10.51 -48.76 -52.69
C MET A 2 -10.48 -47.30 -53.16
N PRO A 3 -9.30 -46.64 -53.05
CA PRO A 3 -8.26 -46.70 -52.02
C PRO A 3 -7.75 -45.32 -51.57
N ARG A 4 -6.92 -45.38 -50.57
CA ARG A 4 -6.05 -44.34 -50.01
C ARG A 4 -5.09 -43.72 -51.02
N THR A 5 -4.75 -42.43 -50.87
CA THR A 5 -3.43 -41.88 -51.23
C THR A 5 -2.93 -40.96 -50.14
N MET A 6 -1.75 -41.28 -49.63
CA MET A 6 -0.94 -40.45 -48.74
C MET A 6 -0.14 -39.39 -49.55
N PRO A 7 0.23 -38.26 -48.92
CA PRO A 7 1.14 -37.28 -49.50
C PRO A 7 2.61 -37.61 -49.14
N PRO A 8 3.58 -37.08 -49.91
CA PRO A 8 4.98 -37.44 -49.80
C PRO A 8 5.76 -36.61 -48.77
N THR A 9 6.83 -37.24 -48.31
CA THR A 9 7.81 -36.82 -47.31
C THR A 9 8.71 -35.68 -47.75
N MET A 10 9.08 -34.82 -46.77
CA MET A 10 10.13 -33.80 -46.84
C MET A 10 11.55 -34.40 -46.86
N PRO A 11 12.56 -33.72 -47.40
CA PRO A 11 13.96 -33.95 -47.05
C PRO A 11 14.49 -32.96 -46.00
N ARG A 12 15.22 -33.55 -45.05
CA ARG A 12 16.07 -32.88 -44.08
C ARG A 12 17.26 -32.21 -44.79
N MET A 13 17.60 -30.98 -44.37
CA MET A 13 18.89 -30.38 -44.60
C MET A 13 19.65 -30.18 -43.29
N MET A 14 20.85 -30.75 -43.22
CA MET A 14 21.83 -30.61 -42.13
C MET A 14 22.64 -29.30 -42.25
N PRO A 15 23.29 -28.86 -41.16
CA PRO A 15 24.01 -27.59 -41.14
C PRO A 15 25.45 -27.70 -41.65
N ARG A 16 25.89 -26.69 -42.38
CA ARG A 16 27.29 -26.53 -42.77
C ARG A 16 28.07 -25.76 -41.69
N LYS A 17 29.09 -26.42 -41.17
CA LYS A 17 30.23 -25.81 -40.46
C LYS A 17 31.09 -25.04 -41.48
N MET A 18 31.55 -23.85 -41.09
CA MET A 18 32.69 -23.21 -41.74
C MET A 18 33.70 -22.80 -40.68
N SER A 19 34.89 -23.32 -40.88
CA SER A 19 36.07 -23.22 -40.01
C SER A 19 36.87 -21.95 -40.26
N LEU A 20 37.59 -21.59 -39.19
CA LEU A 20 38.70 -20.62 -39.12
C LEU A 20 39.73 -20.71 -40.23
N THR A 21 40.29 -19.56 -40.60
CA THR A 21 41.72 -19.45 -40.90
C THR A 21 42.29 -18.16 -40.33
N MET A 22 43.38 -18.38 -39.58
CA MET A 22 44.26 -17.35 -39.00
C MET A 22 45.41 -16.97 -39.96
N LEU A 23 45.99 -15.79 -39.61
CA LEU A 23 47.41 -15.39 -39.73
C LEU A 23 47.81 -14.47 -40.88
N PRO A 24 48.96 -13.79 -40.80
CA PRO A 24 49.52 -12.95 -39.73
C PRO A 24 50.32 -11.71 -40.26
N THR A 25 51.00 -11.03 -39.29
CA THR A 25 52.26 -10.23 -39.42
C THR A 25 52.13 -8.81 -39.98
N THR A 26 52.86 -7.81 -39.57
CA THR A 26 54.20 -7.64 -38.96
C THR A 26 54.38 -6.18 -38.55
N ARG A 27 55.05 -6.00 -37.43
CA ARG A 27 56.24 -5.13 -37.14
C ARG A 27 56.20 -3.68 -37.66
N ALA A 28 56.41 -2.75 -36.86
CA ALA A 28 57.45 -2.30 -35.92
C ALA A 28 58.02 -0.94 -36.37
N TRP A 29 58.51 -0.21 -35.47
CA TRP A 29 59.67 0.71 -35.34
C TRP A 29 59.27 2.12 -34.88
N ILE A 30 59.58 2.48 -33.71
CA ILE A 30 60.85 2.94 -33.06
C ILE A 30 60.85 4.46 -32.82
N LEU A 31 61.02 4.80 -31.53
CA LEU A 31 61.98 5.74 -30.88
C LEU A 31 61.87 7.23 -31.26
N THR A 32 61.90 8.09 -30.41
CA THR A 32 62.84 8.65 -29.39
C THR A 32 62.31 10.05 -29.07
N ALA A 33 62.34 10.54 -27.98
CA ALA A 33 63.24 10.95 -26.92
C ALA A 33 62.86 12.33 -26.40
N VAL A 34 62.79 12.42 -25.12
CA VAL A 34 63.47 13.38 -24.22
C VAL A 34 63.10 14.87 -24.31
N ALA A 35 62.58 15.39 -23.27
CA ALA A 35 63.22 16.31 -22.33
C ALA A 35 62.19 17.17 -21.57
N THR A 36 62.13 16.95 -20.29
CA THR A 36 62.20 17.94 -19.21
C THR A 36 61.56 19.31 -19.42
N PHE A 37 60.53 19.61 -18.60
CA PHE A 37 60.63 20.65 -17.56
C PHE A 37 59.38 20.59 -16.71
N GLY A 38 59.55 20.66 -15.42
CA GLY A 38 58.52 20.57 -14.41
C GLY A 38 57.62 21.80 -14.35
N LEU A 39 56.44 21.52 -13.96
CA LEU A 39 55.59 22.46 -13.21
C LEU A 39 54.65 21.64 -12.36
N LEU A 40 54.82 21.79 -11.06
CA LEU A 40 53.92 21.34 -10.02
C LEU A 40 52.50 21.88 -10.31
N ALA A 41 51.60 21.03 -10.73
CA ALA A 41 50.18 21.26 -10.64
C ALA A 41 49.59 20.15 -9.79
N SER A 42 49.22 20.54 -8.57
CA SER A 42 48.46 19.77 -7.63
C SER A 42 47.16 19.32 -8.29
N ALA A 43 47.13 18.10 -8.76
CA ALA A 43 45.90 17.43 -9.10
C ALA A 43 45.18 17.06 -7.80
N ALA A 44 44.27 17.93 -7.40
CA ALA A 44 43.28 17.60 -6.40
C ALA A 44 42.48 16.38 -6.93
N TRP A 45 42.71 15.25 -6.32
CA TRP A 45 41.85 14.09 -6.47
C TRP A 45 40.47 14.46 -5.90
N LEU A 46 39.55 14.87 -6.75
CA LEU A 46 38.13 14.78 -6.49
C LEU A 46 37.79 13.29 -6.44
N ALA A 47 38.00 12.68 -5.29
CA ALA A 47 37.32 11.45 -4.96
C ALA A 47 35.83 11.80 -4.88
N SER A 48 35.10 11.57 -5.96
CA SER A 48 33.64 11.44 -5.90
C SER A 48 33.39 10.29 -4.93
N ALA A 49 32.99 10.63 -3.71
CA ALA A 49 32.41 9.68 -2.79
C ALA A 49 31.11 9.19 -3.46
N GLN A 50 31.18 8.11 -4.22
CA GLN A 50 30.04 7.29 -4.53
C GLN A 50 29.56 6.78 -3.17
N GLY A 51 28.49 7.40 -2.66
CA GLY A 51 27.75 6.87 -1.54
C GLY A 51 27.37 5.46 -1.90
N ALA A 52 27.87 4.48 -1.15
CA ALA A 52 27.36 3.13 -1.24
C ALA A 52 25.85 3.21 -0.93
N ASP A 53 25.02 3.14 -1.96
CA ASP A 53 23.59 2.95 -1.84
C ASP A 53 23.39 1.58 -1.16
N VAL A 54 23.22 1.59 0.16
CA VAL A 54 22.84 0.39 0.90
C VAL A 54 21.38 0.13 0.60
N ARG A 55 21.10 -0.48 -0.54
CA ARG A 55 19.78 -1.04 -0.84
C ARG A 55 19.63 -2.36 -0.11
N ILE A 56 18.88 -2.36 0.97
CA ILE A 56 18.45 -3.60 1.62
C ILE A 56 17.21 -4.08 0.85
N ASP A 57 17.38 -5.11 0.04
CA ASP A 57 16.29 -5.78 -0.68
C ASP A 57 15.46 -6.58 0.34
N VAL A 58 14.39 -5.98 0.84
CA VAL A 58 13.43 -6.59 1.77
C VAL A 58 12.54 -7.55 0.98
N ARG A 59 13.09 -8.70 0.59
CA ARG A 59 12.30 -9.79 -0.01
C ARG A 59 11.52 -10.51 1.07
N SER A 60 10.31 -10.89 0.76
CA SER A 60 9.31 -11.53 1.60
C SER A 60 9.78 -12.86 2.22
N GLY A 61 10.27 -12.78 3.39
CA GLY A 61 10.55 -13.77 4.41
C GLY A 61 10.74 -12.97 5.68
N ALA A 62 10.52 -13.47 6.88
CA ALA A 62 10.65 -12.70 8.12
C ALA A 62 11.98 -11.93 8.12
N VAL A 63 11.97 -10.72 7.58
CA VAL A 63 13.15 -9.85 7.54
C VAL A 63 13.27 -9.27 8.93
N ALA A 64 14.38 -9.54 9.60
CA ALA A 64 14.66 -8.97 10.90
C ALA A 64 14.62 -7.43 10.77
N ARG A 65 13.80 -6.79 11.60
CA ARG A 65 13.72 -5.33 11.66
C ARG A 65 15.07 -4.75 12.04
N LEU A 66 15.40 -3.62 11.46
CA LEU A 66 16.70 -2.97 11.68
C LEU A 66 16.72 -2.26 13.02
N PRO A 67 17.70 -2.54 13.91
CA PRO A 67 17.81 -1.89 15.20
C PRO A 67 18.02 -0.37 15.04
N LEU A 68 17.10 0.42 15.60
CA LEU A 68 17.12 1.87 15.56
C LEU A 68 17.00 2.41 16.98
N GLN A 69 17.91 3.31 17.34
CA GLN A 69 17.85 4.11 18.55
C GLN A 69 17.13 5.42 18.26
N CYS A 70 16.00 5.66 18.92
CA CYS A 70 15.27 6.91 18.85
C CYS A 70 15.69 7.78 20.03
N GLU A 71 16.43 8.86 19.76
CA GLU A 71 16.79 9.88 20.75
C GLU A 71 15.60 10.82 20.98
N ALA A 72 15.50 11.39 22.17
CA ALA A 72 14.54 12.43 22.46
C ALA A 72 14.85 13.67 21.62
N LEU A 73 13.81 14.31 21.11
CA LEU A 73 13.96 15.57 20.37
C LEU A 73 14.41 16.70 21.31
N ASP A 74 15.35 17.49 20.86
CA ASP A 74 15.76 18.70 21.55
C ASP A 74 14.72 19.82 21.31
N GLY A 75 13.97 20.19 22.33
CA GLY A 75 12.89 21.16 22.16
C GLY A 75 12.18 21.57 23.47
N PRO A 76 11.18 22.43 23.37
CA PRO A 76 10.49 22.96 24.55
C PRO A 76 9.70 21.85 25.26
N GLY A 77 9.89 21.73 26.57
CA GLY A 77 9.20 20.75 27.41
C GLY A 77 7.73 21.06 27.70
N THR A 78 7.20 22.21 27.24
CA THR A 78 5.88 22.72 27.59
C THR A 78 5.02 23.06 26.37
N ALA A 79 3.71 23.21 26.60
CA ALA A 79 2.72 23.57 25.59
C ALA A 79 3.18 24.69 24.60
N PRO A 80 2.65 24.72 23.34
CA PRO A 80 1.40 24.07 22.94
C PRO A 80 1.51 22.63 22.47
N VAL A 81 2.71 22.14 22.12
CA VAL A 81 2.96 20.73 21.77
C VAL A 81 4.18 20.27 22.59
N PRO A 82 3.98 19.48 23.65
CA PRO A 82 5.08 18.97 24.45
C PRO A 82 6.03 18.10 23.61
N THR A 83 7.33 18.30 23.78
CA THR A 83 8.36 17.51 23.07
C THR A 83 8.18 16.01 23.33
N ARG A 84 7.78 15.62 24.55
CA ARG A 84 7.53 14.22 24.89
C ARG A 84 6.44 13.58 24.05
N ASP A 85 5.39 14.32 23.69
CA ASP A 85 4.33 13.79 22.82
C ASP A 85 4.84 13.63 21.39
N ALA A 86 5.70 14.58 20.93
CA ALA A 86 6.38 14.49 19.64
C ALA A 86 7.32 13.27 19.59
N ASP A 87 8.13 13.04 20.63
CA ASP A 87 8.98 11.86 20.78
C ASP A 87 8.19 10.55 20.65
N GLN A 88 7.06 10.48 21.35
CA GLN A 88 6.22 9.29 21.34
C GLN A 88 5.62 9.01 19.97
N VAL A 89 5.16 10.04 19.25
CA VAL A 89 4.63 9.89 17.89
C VAL A 89 5.73 9.39 16.95
N LEU A 90 6.89 10.04 16.94
CA LEU A 90 8.01 9.65 16.08
C LEU A 90 8.44 8.20 16.32
N ALA A 91 8.63 7.82 17.58
CA ALA A 91 9.05 6.47 17.93
C ALA A 91 7.98 5.42 17.55
N ASN A 92 6.69 5.74 17.71
CA ASN A 92 5.60 4.84 17.31
C ASN A 92 5.55 4.68 15.78
N ASP A 93 5.68 5.76 15.01
CA ASP A 93 5.69 5.69 13.55
C ASP A 93 6.82 4.80 13.03
N LEU A 94 8.03 5.01 13.54
CA LEU A 94 9.20 4.22 13.18
C LEU A 94 9.03 2.74 13.57
N ALA A 95 8.52 2.46 14.78
CA ALA A 95 8.26 1.09 15.24
C ALA A 95 7.15 0.39 14.41
N ASN A 96 6.13 1.16 14.00
CA ASN A 96 5.00 0.66 13.21
C ASN A 96 5.30 0.57 11.72
N SER A 97 6.48 0.98 11.26
CA SER A 97 6.86 0.97 9.83
C SER A 97 7.14 -0.43 9.26
N ALA A 98 7.21 -1.47 10.10
CA ALA A 98 7.72 -2.81 9.77
C ALA A 98 9.18 -2.84 9.28
N VAL A 99 9.91 -1.73 9.40
CA VAL A 99 11.32 -1.59 8.98
C VAL A 99 12.25 -1.61 10.18
N PHE A 100 11.87 -0.91 11.26
CA PHE A 100 12.73 -0.69 12.41
C PHE A 100 12.29 -1.46 13.66
N ALA A 101 13.27 -1.98 14.41
CA ALA A 101 13.14 -2.36 15.82
C ALA A 101 13.61 -1.15 16.65
N VAL A 102 12.66 -0.39 17.20
CA VAL A 102 12.93 0.90 17.84
C VAL A 102 13.24 0.73 19.32
N ASN A 103 14.43 1.18 19.74
CA ASN A 103 14.80 1.37 21.14
C ASN A 103 14.64 2.85 21.50
N ARG A 104 13.78 3.17 22.47
CA ARG A 104 13.51 4.53 22.93
C ARG A 104 14.50 4.90 24.04
N MET A 105 15.31 5.95 23.84
CA MET A 105 16.32 6.36 24.81
C MET A 105 15.74 6.84 26.15
N TRP A 106 14.50 7.33 26.16
CA TRP A 106 13.79 7.73 27.41
C TRP A 106 13.05 6.58 28.11
N ALA A 107 12.98 5.39 27.48
CA ALA A 107 12.40 4.17 28.03
C ALA A 107 13.11 2.95 27.38
N PRO A 108 14.40 2.72 27.69
CA PRO A 108 15.18 1.70 27.00
C PRO A 108 14.71 0.29 27.38
N ASP A 109 14.60 -0.57 26.38
CA ASP A 109 14.32 -1.99 26.56
C ASP A 109 15.58 -2.71 27.00
N ALA A 110 15.50 -3.46 28.11
CA ALA A 110 16.58 -4.31 28.56
C ALA A 110 16.81 -5.45 27.55
N GLY A 111 17.99 -5.48 26.92
CA GLY A 111 18.33 -6.49 25.92
C GLY A 111 18.07 -6.06 24.47
N ALA A 112 17.74 -4.80 24.21
CA ALA A 112 17.68 -4.31 22.84
C ALA A 112 19.01 -4.53 22.09
N PRO A 113 18.98 -4.96 20.83
CA PRO A 113 20.19 -5.17 20.02
C PRO A 113 20.93 -3.84 19.82
N ALA A 114 22.26 -3.93 19.57
CA ALA A 114 23.05 -2.76 19.24
C ALA A 114 22.46 -1.99 18.05
N ALA A 115 22.29 -0.68 18.21
CA ALA A 115 21.70 0.15 17.17
C ALA A 115 22.55 0.13 15.89
N GLN A 116 21.87 0.05 14.73
CA GLN A 116 22.47 0.27 13.42
C GLN A 116 22.20 1.69 12.93
N PHE A 117 21.10 2.27 13.40
CA PHE A 117 20.69 3.64 13.07
C PHE A 117 20.30 4.42 14.33
N VAL A 118 20.43 5.73 14.26
CA VAL A 118 20.01 6.65 15.32
C VAL A 118 19.21 7.78 14.70
N THR A 119 18.02 8.07 15.25
CA THR A 119 17.28 9.29 14.93
C THR A 119 17.46 10.31 16.03
N SER A 120 17.61 11.57 15.63
CA SER A 120 17.67 12.74 16.51
C SER A 120 17.03 13.94 15.82
N GLY A 121 16.80 15.04 16.53
CA GLY A 121 16.30 16.26 15.90
C GLY A 121 16.08 17.40 16.87
N LYS A 122 15.88 18.61 16.30
CA LYS A 122 15.48 19.81 17.02
C LYS A 122 14.02 20.14 16.72
N TRP A 123 13.24 20.21 17.78
CA TRP A 123 11.82 20.52 17.73
C TRP A 123 11.57 21.93 18.25
N SER A 124 10.86 22.76 17.51
CA SER A 124 10.54 24.12 17.91
C SER A 124 9.12 24.53 17.52
N VAL A 125 8.53 25.39 18.34
CA VAL A 125 7.21 25.98 18.12
C VAL A 125 7.34 27.49 18.20
N SER A 126 6.89 28.21 17.17
CA SER A 126 6.90 29.67 17.11
C SER A 126 5.55 30.16 16.56
N GLY A 127 4.75 30.79 17.42
CA GLY A 127 3.38 31.18 17.08
C GLY A 127 2.54 29.97 16.67
N THR A 128 2.01 29.97 15.46
CA THR A 128 1.22 28.87 14.90
C THR A 128 2.03 27.86 14.11
N THR A 129 3.36 28.02 14.03
CA THR A 129 4.24 27.17 13.22
C THR A 129 5.05 26.23 14.10
N VAL A 130 5.07 24.97 13.74
CA VAL A 130 6.00 23.95 14.26
C VAL A 130 7.08 23.65 13.24
N ARG A 131 8.31 23.42 13.72
CA ARG A 131 9.46 23.03 12.90
C ARG A 131 10.19 21.86 13.56
N LEU A 132 10.66 20.96 12.71
CA LEU A 132 11.54 19.86 13.08
C LEU A 132 12.73 19.86 12.13
N HIS A 133 13.94 20.00 12.69
CA HIS A 133 15.13 19.56 11.98
C HIS A 133 15.40 18.11 12.38
N GLY A 134 15.14 17.17 11.46
CA GLY A 134 15.24 15.73 11.71
C GLY A 134 16.48 15.14 11.06
N GLU A 135 17.17 14.25 11.77
CA GLU A 135 18.34 13.54 11.28
C GLU A 135 18.19 12.03 11.50
N LEU A 136 18.57 11.25 10.48
CA LEU A 136 18.82 9.80 10.58
C LEU A 136 20.32 9.58 10.32
N ARG A 137 21.00 8.92 11.24
CA ARG A 137 22.44 8.63 11.16
C ARG A 137 22.67 7.13 11.16
N ASP A 138 23.70 6.66 10.44
CA ASP A 138 24.24 5.32 10.60
C ASP A 138 25.05 5.23 11.91
N PHE A 139 25.09 4.06 12.51
CA PHE A 139 25.85 3.79 13.72
C PHE A 139 26.74 2.56 13.49
N PRO A 140 28.04 2.59 13.92
CA PRO A 140 28.65 3.56 14.82
C PRO A 140 29.30 4.80 14.16
N ALA A 141 29.33 4.86 12.82
CA ALA A 141 30.04 5.94 12.10
C ALA A 141 29.46 7.35 12.35
N ARG A 142 28.19 7.41 12.83
CA ARG A 142 27.44 8.67 13.11
C ARG A 142 27.33 9.62 11.92
N ARG A 143 27.46 9.09 10.70
CA ARG A 143 27.27 9.86 9.48
C ARG A 143 25.77 10.07 9.24
N ALA A 144 25.35 11.31 9.01
CA ALA A 144 23.99 11.61 8.62
C ALA A 144 23.70 11.02 7.23
N ILE A 145 22.68 10.18 7.12
CA ILE A 145 22.16 9.62 5.86
C ILE A 145 20.88 10.33 5.44
N LEU A 146 20.22 11.02 6.38
CA LEU A 146 19.13 11.97 6.14
C LEU A 146 19.32 13.14 7.11
N ALA A 147 19.21 14.38 6.62
CA ALA A 147 19.13 15.59 7.43
C ALA A 147 18.22 16.57 6.70
N GLN A 148 17.07 16.90 7.28
CA GLN A 148 16.04 17.68 6.60
C GLN A 148 15.17 18.47 7.57
N ASP A 149 14.72 19.64 7.09
CA ASP A 149 13.79 20.52 7.81
C ASP A 149 12.36 20.24 7.39
N TYR A 150 11.48 20.12 8.37
CA TYR A 150 10.05 19.94 8.21
C TYR A 150 9.31 21.06 8.93
N GLN A 151 8.24 21.54 8.34
CA GLN A 151 7.39 22.54 8.97
C GLN A 151 5.91 22.28 8.70
N GLY A 152 5.07 22.81 9.59
CA GLY A 152 3.62 22.74 9.50
C GLY A 152 2.97 23.69 10.47
N THR A 153 1.65 23.73 10.46
CA THR A 153 0.88 24.45 11.47
C THR A 153 0.83 23.66 12.78
N ILE A 154 0.51 24.36 13.88
CA ILE A 154 0.37 23.72 15.19
C ILE A 154 -0.72 22.66 15.23
N THR A 155 -1.73 22.75 14.39
CA THR A 155 -2.79 21.75 14.25
C THR A 155 -2.33 20.52 13.45
N GLU A 156 -1.23 20.66 12.68
CA GLU A 156 -0.66 19.60 11.85
C GLU A 156 0.67 19.06 12.40
N TRP A 157 0.97 19.33 13.66
CA TRP A 157 2.26 18.98 14.25
C TRP A 157 2.62 17.49 14.11
N ARG A 158 1.62 16.59 14.19
CA ARG A 158 1.83 15.16 14.00
C ARG A 158 2.31 14.86 12.59
N ARG A 159 1.74 15.51 11.56
CA ARG A 159 2.13 15.35 10.16
C ARG A 159 3.60 15.73 9.91
N VAL A 160 4.16 16.68 10.68
CA VAL A 160 5.57 17.02 10.60
C VAL A 160 6.44 15.83 10.96
N LEU A 161 6.06 15.10 12.02
CA LEU A 161 6.75 13.88 12.48
C LEU A 161 6.51 12.69 11.54
N HIS A 162 5.27 12.47 11.11
CA HIS A 162 4.91 11.43 10.17
C HIS A 162 5.74 11.52 8.87
N ARG A 163 5.93 12.75 8.34
CA ARG A 163 6.77 12.98 7.15
C ARG A 163 8.24 12.64 7.39
N PHE A 164 8.79 13.02 8.53
CA PHE A 164 10.16 12.66 8.89
C PHE A 164 10.32 11.13 9.04
N SER A 165 9.39 10.48 9.74
CA SER A 165 9.38 9.01 9.85
C SER A 165 9.31 8.33 8.48
N ASP A 166 8.43 8.79 7.59
CA ASP A 166 8.28 8.25 6.23
C ASP A 166 9.54 8.43 5.39
N ASP A 167 10.24 9.56 5.54
CA ASP A 167 11.49 9.83 4.83
C ASP A 167 12.65 9.00 5.42
N CYS A 168 12.67 8.72 6.73
CA CYS A 168 13.58 7.73 7.33
C CYS A 168 13.38 6.33 6.71
N VAL A 169 12.13 5.89 6.57
CA VAL A 169 11.79 4.62 5.91
C VAL A 169 12.26 4.64 4.46
N GLN A 170 11.99 5.71 3.73
CA GLN A 170 12.39 5.86 2.33
C GLN A 170 13.91 5.81 2.15
N GLN A 171 14.66 6.47 3.04
CA GLN A 171 16.13 6.49 2.98
C GLN A 171 16.74 5.09 3.09
N ILE A 172 16.11 4.21 3.88
CA ILE A 172 16.61 2.85 4.11
C ILE A 172 16.09 1.87 3.05
N THR A 173 14.83 2.00 2.63
CA THR A 173 14.16 0.98 1.79
C THR A 173 14.04 1.39 0.33
N GLY A 174 14.23 2.67 0.01
CA GLY A 174 13.93 3.26 -1.30
C GLY A 174 12.45 3.53 -1.53
N GLU A 175 11.56 3.12 -0.63
CA GLU A 175 10.11 3.28 -0.71
C GLU A 175 9.61 4.13 0.46
N ARG A 176 8.71 5.05 0.20
CA ARG A 176 8.14 5.92 1.23
C ARG A 176 7.37 5.12 2.28
N GLY A 177 7.43 5.58 3.53
CA GLY A 177 6.59 5.10 4.61
C GLY A 177 5.12 5.51 4.44
N VAL A 178 4.27 5.12 5.39
CA VAL A 178 2.81 5.34 5.38
C VAL A 178 2.29 6.05 6.63
N ALA A 179 3.18 6.62 7.45
CA ALA A 179 2.76 7.33 8.66
C ALA A 179 1.90 8.57 8.33
N ASP A 180 2.26 9.35 7.26
CA ASP A 180 1.45 10.47 6.77
C ASP A 180 0.35 10.02 5.81
N SER A 181 -0.43 9.00 6.19
CA SER A 181 -1.60 8.52 5.45
C SER A 181 -2.84 8.51 6.34
N ARG A 182 -3.99 8.11 5.78
CA ARG A 182 -5.28 8.07 6.49
C ARG A 182 -5.95 6.71 6.33
N ILE A 183 -6.77 6.36 7.30
CA ILE A 183 -7.67 5.21 7.24
C ILE A 183 -9.10 5.74 7.29
N ALA A 184 -9.89 5.45 6.25
CA ALA A 184 -11.32 5.62 6.26
C ALA A 184 -11.98 4.31 6.75
N PHE A 185 -13.11 4.42 7.42
CA PHE A 185 -13.82 3.28 7.97
C PHE A 185 -15.29 3.60 8.22
N VAL A 186 -16.04 2.58 8.53
CA VAL A 186 -17.48 2.68 8.77
C VAL A 186 -17.78 2.47 10.26
N VAL A 187 -18.55 3.39 10.86
CA VAL A 187 -19.02 3.30 12.25
C VAL A 187 -20.52 3.02 12.25
N PRO A 188 -20.97 1.90 12.84
CA PRO A 188 -22.39 1.64 13.07
C PRO A 188 -22.95 2.58 14.15
N GLU A 189 -24.06 3.25 13.85
CA GLU A 189 -24.81 4.13 14.76
C GLU A 189 -26.28 3.71 14.79
N GLY A 190 -26.60 2.72 15.62
CA GLY A 190 -27.94 2.12 15.66
C GLY A 190 -28.27 1.40 14.35
N ARG A 191 -29.25 1.90 13.59
CA ARG A 191 -29.64 1.37 12.27
C ARG A 191 -28.84 1.98 11.12
N ASN A 192 -28.12 3.05 11.39
CA ASN A 192 -27.33 3.78 10.42
C ASN A 192 -25.87 3.34 10.44
N LYS A 193 -25.12 3.70 9.42
CA LYS A 193 -23.68 3.54 9.35
C LYS A 193 -23.09 4.80 8.73
N GLU A 194 -22.16 5.42 9.43
CA GLU A 194 -21.53 6.65 8.96
C GLU A 194 -20.08 6.40 8.56
N LEU A 195 -19.62 7.17 7.59
CA LEU A 195 -18.23 7.15 7.12
C LEU A 195 -17.38 8.03 8.02
N TRP A 196 -16.24 7.49 8.47
CA TRP A 196 -15.26 8.15 9.33
C TRP A 196 -13.87 8.10 8.72
N ALA A 197 -12.99 8.98 9.16
CA ALA A 197 -11.57 8.93 8.84
C ALA A 197 -10.71 9.26 10.07
N MET A 198 -9.48 8.75 10.08
CA MET A 198 -8.45 9.02 11.08
C MET A 198 -7.06 8.95 10.43
N ASP A 199 -6.03 9.41 11.13
CA ASP A 199 -4.64 9.18 10.73
C ASP A 199 -4.29 7.68 10.82
N ALA A 200 -3.27 7.23 10.09
CA ALA A 200 -2.89 5.82 10.00
C ALA A 200 -2.49 5.20 11.36
N ASP A 201 -2.10 6.01 12.32
CA ASP A 201 -1.78 5.61 13.69
C ASP A 201 -2.99 5.52 14.63
N GLY A 202 -4.20 5.85 14.13
CA GLY A 202 -5.45 5.86 14.88
C GLY A 202 -5.84 7.22 15.47
N TYR A 203 -5.03 8.26 15.28
CA TYR A 203 -5.31 9.57 15.85
C TYR A 203 -6.38 10.34 15.07
N GLY A 204 -7.16 11.17 15.79
CA GLY A 204 -8.03 12.17 15.19
C GLY A 204 -9.26 11.62 14.47
N ALA A 205 -9.79 10.46 14.89
CA ALA A 205 -10.99 9.87 14.30
C ALA A 205 -12.18 10.85 14.30
N HIS A 206 -12.76 11.11 13.12
CA HIS A 206 -13.85 12.04 12.92
C HIS A 206 -14.80 11.59 11.81
N ALA A 207 -16.09 11.99 11.89
CA ALA A 207 -17.08 11.66 10.90
C ALA A 207 -16.90 12.46 9.61
N LEU A 208 -17.01 11.79 8.47
CA LEU A 208 -17.07 12.40 7.13
C LEU A 208 -18.51 12.57 6.65
N THR A 209 -19.44 11.73 7.14
CA THR A 209 -20.87 11.81 6.85
C THR A 209 -21.66 11.88 8.14
N ALA A 210 -22.87 12.46 8.07
CA ALA A 210 -23.84 12.52 9.14
C ALA A 210 -25.25 12.47 8.54
N ASP A 211 -25.45 11.57 7.60
CA ASP A 211 -26.66 11.50 6.76
C ASP A 211 -27.79 10.71 7.40
N ARG A 212 -27.53 10.06 8.52
CA ARG A 212 -28.43 9.08 9.15
C ARG A 212 -28.89 8.00 8.18
N SER A 213 -27.97 7.56 7.33
CA SER A 213 -28.16 6.55 6.31
C SER A 213 -27.17 5.41 6.51
N ILE A 214 -27.08 4.50 5.54
CA ILE A 214 -26.09 3.43 5.55
C ILE A 214 -24.98 3.81 4.58
N ALA A 215 -23.76 4.01 5.10
CA ALA A 215 -22.54 4.13 4.32
C ALA A 215 -21.71 2.84 4.46
N GLN A 216 -21.05 2.39 3.38
CA GLN A 216 -20.17 1.22 3.41
C GLN A 216 -19.21 1.18 2.21
N SER A 217 -18.27 0.24 2.23
CA SER A 217 -17.29 -0.01 1.15
C SER A 217 -16.52 1.24 0.72
N PRO A 218 -15.84 1.96 1.66
CA PRO A 218 -15.02 3.10 1.30
C PRO A 218 -13.82 2.67 0.44
N ALA A 219 -13.42 3.53 -0.51
CA ALA A 219 -12.21 3.35 -1.32
C ALA A 219 -11.60 4.70 -1.69
N TRP A 220 -10.33 4.89 -1.36
CA TRP A 220 -9.61 6.13 -1.64
C TRP A 220 -9.25 6.27 -3.11
N SER A 221 -9.22 7.50 -3.60
CA SER A 221 -8.55 7.84 -4.86
C SER A 221 -7.03 7.63 -4.73
N PRO A 222 -6.30 7.41 -5.83
CA PRO A 222 -4.86 7.14 -5.81
C PRO A 222 -4.03 8.21 -5.11
N GLU A 223 -4.44 9.48 -5.21
CA GLU A 223 -3.80 10.61 -4.53
C GLU A 223 -4.30 10.85 -3.09
N GLY A 224 -5.31 10.07 -2.63
CA GLY A 224 -5.83 10.16 -1.25
C GLY A 224 -6.67 11.40 -0.95
N SER A 225 -7.13 12.15 -1.97
CA SER A 225 -7.91 13.38 -1.82
C SER A 225 -9.42 13.15 -1.84
N LEU A 226 -9.88 12.06 -2.45
CA LEU A 226 -11.29 11.71 -2.59
C LEU A 226 -11.56 10.30 -2.05
N LEU A 227 -12.78 10.06 -1.62
CA LEU A 227 -13.22 8.79 -1.08
C LEU A 227 -14.54 8.38 -1.73
N LEU A 228 -14.52 7.27 -2.50
CA LEU A 228 -15.71 6.56 -2.96
C LEU A 228 -16.36 5.84 -1.78
N PHE A 229 -17.67 5.74 -1.79
CA PHE A 229 -18.43 4.91 -0.85
C PHE A 229 -19.80 4.56 -1.41
N THR A 230 -20.37 3.47 -0.93
CA THR A 230 -21.76 3.10 -1.19
C THR A 230 -22.65 3.73 -0.12
N SER A 231 -23.75 4.36 -0.52
CA SER A 231 -24.70 4.94 0.45
C SER A 231 -26.15 4.81 -0.02
N TRP A 232 -27.07 4.64 0.94
CA TRP A 232 -28.53 4.65 0.75
C TRP A 232 -29.15 6.03 0.97
N ARG A 233 -28.34 7.09 1.05
CA ARG A 233 -28.78 8.49 1.31
C ARG A 233 -29.83 9.03 0.32
N GLY A 234 -29.88 8.49 -0.90
CA GLY A 234 -30.87 8.88 -1.91
C GLY A 234 -32.24 8.21 -1.77
N GLY A 235 -32.40 7.25 -0.84
CA GLY A 235 -33.66 6.55 -0.56
C GLY A 235 -34.11 5.53 -1.61
N SER A 236 -33.48 5.45 -2.78
CA SER A 236 -33.86 4.56 -3.90
C SER A 236 -32.99 3.29 -3.99
N GLY A 237 -32.29 2.94 -2.92
CA GLY A 237 -31.35 1.82 -2.89
C GLY A 237 -29.89 2.27 -2.78
N PRO A 238 -28.94 1.33 -2.84
CA PRO A 238 -27.52 1.64 -2.74
C PRO A 238 -27.02 2.37 -3.98
N GLN A 239 -26.29 3.44 -3.75
CA GLN A 239 -25.72 4.32 -4.77
C GLN A 239 -24.23 4.56 -4.49
N ILE A 240 -23.43 4.83 -5.51
CA ILE A 240 -22.01 5.16 -5.37
C ILE A 240 -21.85 6.68 -5.30
N TRP A 241 -21.24 7.13 -4.22
CA TRP A 241 -20.97 8.53 -3.92
C TRP A 241 -19.49 8.77 -3.75
N VAL A 242 -19.07 10.03 -3.92
CA VAL A 242 -17.72 10.51 -3.62
C VAL A 242 -17.77 11.64 -2.62
N VAL A 243 -16.85 11.67 -1.68
CA VAL A 243 -16.66 12.76 -0.73
C VAL A 243 -15.19 13.16 -0.64
N SER A 244 -14.91 14.47 -0.56
CA SER A 244 -13.62 14.98 -0.08
C SER A 244 -13.67 15.08 1.45
N PRO A 245 -12.69 14.49 2.18
CA PRO A 245 -12.61 14.63 3.63
C PRO A 245 -12.55 16.08 4.12
N GLU A 246 -11.94 16.94 3.32
CA GLU A 246 -11.77 18.36 3.62
C GLU A 246 -13.07 19.15 3.42
N GLN A 247 -13.79 18.90 2.31
CA GLN A 247 -15.00 19.63 1.95
C GLN A 247 -16.26 19.05 2.57
N ARG A 248 -16.30 17.73 2.82
CA ARG A 248 -17.45 16.98 3.38
C ARG A 248 -18.76 17.19 2.63
N LYS A 249 -18.68 17.41 1.31
CA LYS A 249 -19.83 17.56 0.43
C LYS A 249 -19.85 16.40 -0.58
N PRO A 250 -20.64 15.34 -0.30
CA PRO A 250 -20.72 14.21 -1.21
C PRO A 250 -21.47 14.55 -2.50
N TYR A 251 -21.01 13.96 -3.63
CA TYR A 251 -21.73 14.00 -4.90
C TYR A 251 -21.93 12.59 -5.45
N LEU A 252 -23.00 12.41 -6.24
CA LEU A 252 -23.40 11.12 -6.80
C LEU A 252 -22.54 10.80 -8.02
N VAL A 253 -22.04 9.57 -8.07
CA VAL A 253 -21.31 9.00 -9.23
C VAL A 253 -22.16 7.99 -9.99
N SER A 254 -22.85 7.10 -9.29
CA SER A 254 -23.77 6.12 -9.89
C SER A 254 -24.99 5.88 -9.00
N GLY A 255 -26.17 6.01 -9.60
CA GLY A 255 -27.47 5.72 -8.99
C GLY A 255 -28.36 4.94 -9.96
N ARG A 256 -27.82 3.92 -10.61
CA ARG A 256 -28.55 3.06 -11.56
C ARG A 256 -29.57 2.19 -10.82
N PRO A 257 -30.60 1.67 -11.51
CA PRO A 257 -31.52 0.71 -10.90
C PRO A 257 -30.78 -0.51 -10.32
N GLY A 258 -31.22 -0.98 -9.15
CA GLY A 258 -30.62 -2.12 -8.46
C GLY A 258 -29.39 -1.77 -7.62
N LEU A 259 -28.43 -2.69 -7.54
CA LEU A 259 -27.20 -2.52 -6.77
C LEU A 259 -26.24 -1.56 -7.47
N ASN A 260 -25.64 -0.67 -6.68
CA ASN A 260 -24.49 0.16 -7.05
C ASN A 260 -23.54 0.13 -5.84
N THR A 261 -22.52 -0.71 -5.86
CA THR A 261 -21.67 -0.97 -4.68
C THR A 261 -20.23 -1.32 -5.03
N SER A 262 -19.38 -1.39 -4.00
CA SER A 262 -18.00 -1.91 -4.08
C SER A 262 -17.15 -1.23 -5.15
N ALA A 263 -17.24 0.10 -5.23
CA ALA A 263 -16.47 0.87 -6.21
C ALA A 263 -15.02 1.04 -5.77
N SER A 264 -14.09 0.99 -6.74
CA SER A 264 -12.67 1.31 -6.54
C SER A 264 -12.10 2.08 -7.74
N TYR A 265 -11.18 3.01 -7.46
CA TYR A 265 -10.48 3.79 -8.49
C TYR A 265 -9.44 2.95 -9.23
N SER A 266 -9.27 3.23 -10.52
CA SER A 266 -8.08 2.79 -11.28
C SER A 266 -6.83 3.50 -10.76
N PRO A 267 -5.61 2.92 -10.94
CA PRO A 267 -4.37 3.52 -10.45
C PRO A 267 -4.08 4.92 -10.99
N ASP A 268 -4.58 5.25 -12.19
CA ASP A 268 -4.48 6.57 -12.82
C ASP A 268 -5.57 7.56 -12.37
N GLY A 269 -6.54 7.10 -11.54
CA GLY A 269 -7.65 7.91 -11.05
C GLY A 269 -8.70 8.31 -12.10
N GLN A 270 -8.57 7.83 -13.35
CA GLN A 270 -9.46 8.24 -14.44
C GLN A 270 -10.76 7.43 -14.51
N ARG A 271 -10.72 6.20 -14.03
CA ARG A 271 -11.85 5.27 -14.06
C ARG A 271 -12.15 4.73 -12.65
N ILE A 272 -13.36 4.23 -12.50
CA ILE A 272 -13.74 3.36 -11.39
C ILE A 272 -14.24 2.03 -11.94
N VAL A 273 -14.08 0.97 -11.19
CA VAL A 273 -14.83 -0.27 -11.35
C VAL A 273 -15.76 -0.44 -10.18
N CYS A 274 -16.92 -1.05 -10.41
CA CYS A 274 -17.92 -1.26 -9.38
C CYS A 274 -18.82 -2.45 -9.71
N THR A 275 -19.64 -2.84 -8.76
CA THR A 275 -20.71 -3.82 -8.95
C THR A 275 -22.03 -3.10 -9.22
N LEU A 276 -22.66 -3.39 -10.38
CA LEU A 276 -24.01 -2.94 -10.70
C LEU A 276 -24.90 -4.14 -11.01
N SER A 277 -26.21 -4.03 -10.73
CA SER A 277 -27.19 -5.06 -11.10
C SER A 277 -28.29 -4.55 -12.04
N GLN A 278 -28.04 -3.46 -12.76
CA GLN A 278 -29.01 -2.82 -13.66
C GLN A 278 -29.53 -3.73 -14.78
N ASP A 279 -28.75 -4.72 -15.20
CA ASP A 279 -29.08 -5.65 -16.30
C ASP A 279 -29.56 -7.01 -15.80
N GLY A 280 -30.08 -7.10 -14.55
CA GLY A 280 -30.78 -8.25 -13.99
C GLY A 280 -29.99 -9.00 -12.92
N ASN A 281 -28.64 -9.00 -12.96
CA ASN A 281 -27.78 -9.65 -11.98
C ASN A 281 -26.57 -8.78 -11.63
N ALA A 282 -25.91 -9.06 -10.53
CA ALA A 282 -24.71 -8.31 -10.11
C ALA A 282 -23.51 -8.68 -10.97
N GLU A 283 -22.95 -7.67 -11.63
CA GLU A 283 -21.84 -7.79 -12.57
C GLU A 283 -20.82 -6.67 -12.34
N VAL A 284 -19.62 -6.85 -12.85
CA VAL A 284 -18.56 -5.83 -12.79
C VAL A 284 -18.71 -4.86 -13.96
N TYR A 285 -18.67 -3.57 -13.65
CA TYR A 285 -18.74 -2.47 -14.62
C TYR A 285 -17.58 -1.49 -14.41
N SER A 286 -17.20 -0.82 -15.49
CA SER A 286 -16.28 0.32 -15.49
C SER A 286 -17.02 1.60 -15.85
N LEU A 287 -16.67 2.71 -15.19
CA LEU A 287 -17.17 4.06 -15.47
C LEU A 287 -16.00 5.05 -15.46
N ASP A 288 -16.20 6.24 -16.04
CA ASP A 288 -15.37 7.39 -15.74
C ASP A 288 -15.44 7.72 -14.23
N ALA A 289 -14.35 8.20 -13.66
CA ALA A 289 -14.28 8.50 -12.22
C ALA A 289 -15.28 9.59 -11.78
N ARG A 290 -15.78 10.40 -12.71
CA ARG A 290 -16.81 11.43 -12.48
C ARG A 290 -18.23 10.94 -12.74
N GLY A 291 -18.40 9.66 -13.09
CA GLY A 291 -19.68 9.07 -13.49
C GLY A 291 -19.84 8.97 -15.01
N GLY A 292 -21.05 8.73 -15.47
CA GLY A 292 -21.35 8.59 -16.89
C GLY A 292 -21.96 7.23 -17.25
N THR A 293 -21.78 6.79 -18.48
CA THR A 293 -22.35 5.53 -18.97
C THR A 293 -21.47 4.35 -18.55
N PRO A 294 -22.02 3.39 -17.78
CA PRO A 294 -21.28 2.20 -17.39
C PRO A 294 -20.97 1.31 -18.58
N ARG A 295 -19.75 0.80 -18.65
CA ARG A 295 -19.36 -0.28 -19.54
C ARG A 295 -19.33 -1.59 -18.77
N ARG A 296 -20.16 -2.56 -19.17
CA ARG A 296 -20.19 -3.89 -18.57
C ARG A 296 -18.92 -4.66 -18.92
N LEU A 297 -18.22 -5.21 -17.91
CA LEU A 297 -17.01 -5.99 -18.07
C LEU A 297 -17.26 -7.50 -17.92
N THR A 298 -18.20 -7.91 -17.05
CA THR A 298 -18.61 -9.32 -16.92
C THR A 298 -20.04 -9.50 -17.41
N ASN A 299 -20.32 -10.70 -17.98
CA ASN A 299 -21.63 -11.09 -18.43
C ASN A 299 -21.80 -12.59 -18.18
N HIS A 300 -22.20 -12.93 -16.96
CA HIS A 300 -22.39 -14.32 -16.55
C HIS A 300 -23.64 -14.45 -15.68
N ARG A 301 -24.23 -15.64 -15.60
CA ARG A 301 -25.38 -15.91 -14.71
C ARG A 301 -25.04 -15.89 -13.22
N ALA A 302 -23.76 -16.00 -12.89
CA ALA A 302 -23.22 -15.93 -11.54
C ALA A 302 -23.18 -14.48 -11.04
N ILE A 303 -23.05 -14.32 -9.75
CA ILE A 303 -22.89 -13.03 -9.07
C ILE A 303 -21.42 -12.64 -9.09
N ASP A 304 -21.09 -11.52 -9.74
CA ASP A 304 -19.74 -10.96 -9.83
C ASP A 304 -19.69 -9.64 -9.02
N THR A 305 -18.84 -9.60 -7.98
CA THR A 305 -18.80 -8.51 -7.00
C THR A 305 -17.39 -8.14 -6.58
N SER A 306 -17.27 -7.06 -5.79
CA SER A 306 -16.04 -6.64 -5.10
C SER A 306 -14.82 -6.49 -6.03
N PRO A 307 -14.95 -5.79 -7.17
CA PRO A 307 -13.82 -5.61 -8.09
C PRO A 307 -12.71 -4.75 -7.51
N ALA A 308 -11.46 -5.13 -7.78
CA ALA A 308 -10.26 -4.42 -7.35
C ALA A 308 -9.23 -4.35 -8.48
N TRP A 309 -8.69 -3.16 -8.75
CA TRP A 309 -7.65 -2.94 -9.74
C TRP A 309 -6.30 -3.50 -9.31
N SER A 310 -5.59 -4.12 -10.25
CA SER A 310 -4.14 -4.30 -10.10
C SER A 310 -3.42 -2.94 -10.15
N PRO A 311 -2.27 -2.78 -9.48
CA PRO A 311 -1.54 -1.50 -9.46
C PRO A 311 -1.02 -1.08 -10.85
N THR A 312 -0.95 -2.01 -11.79
CA THR A 312 -0.59 -1.72 -13.18
C THR A 312 -1.76 -1.19 -14.01
N GLY A 313 -3.00 -1.28 -13.51
CA GLY A 313 -4.22 -0.94 -14.24
C GLY A 313 -4.55 -1.87 -15.40
N ARG A 314 -3.86 -3.02 -15.51
CA ARG A 314 -4.06 -3.99 -16.62
C ARG A 314 -5.04 -5.10 -16.29
N GLU A 315 -5.23 -5.37 -15.00
CA GLU A 315 -6.04 -6.49 -14.52
C GLU A 315 -6.99 -6.05 -13.43
N LEU A 316 -8.06 -6.82 -13.26
CA LEU A 316 -9.05 -6.70 -12.19
C LEU A 316 -9.17 -8.04 -11.48
N ALA A 317 -9.10 -8.04 -10.15
CA ALA A 317 -9.55 -9.14 -9.34
C ALA A 317 -11.01 -8.88 -8.92
N PHE A 318 -11.83 -9.93 -8.81
CA PHE A 318 -13.21 -9.82 -8.37
C PHE A 318 -13.68 -11.14 -7.75
N THR A 319 -14.75 -11.08 -6.98
CA THR A 319 -15.40 -12.27 -6.42
C THR A 319 -16.47 -12.77 -7.35
N SER A 320 -16.53 -14.09 -7.60
CA SER A 320 -17.57 -14.74 -8.41
C SER A 320 -17.96 -16.10 -7.84
N ASP A 321 -19.25 -16.43 -7.86
CA ASP A 321 -19.77 -17.73 -7.46
C ASP A 321 -19.96 -18.69 -8.67
N ARG A 322 -19.38 -18.38 -9.84
CA ARG A 322 -19.53 -19.17 -11.08
C ARG A 322 -19.00 -20.61 -10.98
N SER A 323 -18.18 -20.92 -10.00
CA SER A 323 -17.68 -22.27 -9.69
C SER A 323 -18.45 -22.97 -8.56
N GLY A 324 -19.62 -22.44 -8.15
CA GLY A 324 -20.47 -22.95 -7.08
C GLY A 324 -20.39 -22.09 -5.81
N ASN A 325 -19.21 -21.95 -5.21
CA ASN A 325 -18.96 -21.06 -4.08
C ASN A 325 -18.22 -19.80 -4.53
N PRO A 326 -18.37 -18.66 -3.81
CA PRO A 326 -17.59 -17.46 -4.06
C PRO A 326 -16.08 -17.73 -4.05
N GLN A 327 -15.42 -17.30 -5.11
CA GLN A 327 -13.97 -17.42 -5.33
C GLN A 327 -13.42 -16.13 -5.92
N VAL A 328 -12.13 -15.88 -5.74
CA VAL A 328 -11.44 -14.80 -6.44
C VAL A 328 -11.13 -15.21 -7.87
N TYR A 329 -11.52 -14.37 -8.80
CA TYR A 329 -11.22 -14.44 -10.23
C TYR A 329 -10.39 -13.23 -10.63
N VAL A 330 -9.65 -13.37 -11.73
CA VAL A 330 -8.90 -12.28 -12.36
C VAL A 330 -9.34 -12.20 -13.83
N MET A 331 -9.36 -10.97 -14.36
CA MET A 331 -9.60 -10.68 -15.76
C MET A 331 -8.76 -9.50 -16.23
N ASP A 332 -8.62 -9.30 -17.53
CA ASP A 332 -8.06 -8.09 -18.09
C ASP A 332 -8.95 -6.88 -17.74
N ALA A 333 -8.37 -5.69 -17.65
CA ALA A 333 -9.08 -4.44 -17.36
C ALA A 333 -10.24 -4.14 -18.33
N GLU A 334 -10.25 -4.77 -19.51
CA GLU A 334 -11.29 -4.64 -20.52
C GLU A 334 -12.32 -5.79 -20.52
N GLY A 335 -12.24 -6.70 -19.52
CA GLY A 335 -13.21 -7.80 -19.33
C GLY A 335 -12.85 -9.12 -20.01
N GLY A 336 -11.65 -9.20 -20.63
CA GLY A 336 -11.16 -10.45 -21.26
C GLY A 336 -10.45 -11.39 -20.29
N ASN A 337 -10.11 -12.59 -20.75
CA ASN A 337 -9.25 -13.58 -20.07
C ASN A 337 -9.67 -13.94 -18.63
N VAL A 338 -10.97 -14.05 -18.37
CA VAL A 338 -11.51 -14.37 -17.04
C VAL A 338 -11.06 -15.77 -16.62
N HIS A 339 -10.36 -15.85 -15.48
CA HIS A 339 -9.93 -17.12 -14.90
C HIS A 339 -10.00 -17.10 -13.37
N ARG A 340 -10.18 -18.28 -12.78
CA ARG A 340 -10.19 -18.45 -11.32
C ARG A 340 -8.77 -18.34 -10.77
N LEU A 341 -8.60 -17.63 -9.65
CA LEU A 341 -7.31 -17.46 -8.97
C LEU A 341 -7.17 -18.34 -7.73
N THR A 342 -8.25 -18.54 -6.94
CA THR A 342 -8.21 -19.26 -5.67
C THR A 342 -8.82 -20.68 -5.82
N TYR A 343 -8.09 -21.71 -5.36
CA TYR A 343 -8.47 -23.11 -5.46
C TYR A 343 -8.43 -23.87 -4.12
N ASP A 344 -7.56 -23.46 -3.22
CA ASP A 344 -7.20 -24.23 -2.03
C ASP A 344 -8.18 -24.05 -0.85
N VAL A 345 -9.20 -23.20 -1.02
CA VAL A 345 -10.18 -22.86 0.02
C VAL A 345 -11.59 -22.80 -0.56
N ASP A 346 -12.60 -23.17 0.25
CA ASP A 346 -13.98 -23.32 -0.23
C ASP A 346 -14.71 -22.00 -0.49
N TYR A 347 -14.29 -20.92 0.15
CA TYR A 347 -14.91 -19.60 0.05
C TYR A 347 -13.84 -18.52 0.11
N THR A 348 -13.86 -17.61 -0.86
CA THR A 348 -13.02 -16.40 -0.84
C THR A 348 -13.80 -15.19 -1.35
N ASP A 349 -13.57 -14.03 -0.73
CA ASP A 349 -14.28 -12.78 -1.06
C ASP A 349 -13.40 -11.54 -0.81
N SER A 350 -13.85 -10.40 -1.34
CA SER A 350 -13.27 -9.08 -1.10
C SER A 350 -11.78 -8.98 -1.42
N PRO A 351 -11.34 -9.37 -2.63
CA PRO A 351 -9.95 -9.31 -3.02
C PRO A 351 -9.41 -7.88 -3.04
N GLY A 352 -8.11 -7.74 -2.75
CA GLY A 352 -7.37 -6.50 -2.88
C GLY A 352 -5.94 -6.78 -3.32
N TRP A 353 -5.48 -6.09 -4.37
CA TRP A 353 -4.10 -6.18 -4.83
C TRP A 353 -3.14 -5.44 -3.90
N SER A 354 -1.99 -6.04 -3.65
CA SER A 354 -0.83 -5.34 -3.10
C SER A 354 -0.42 -4.20 -4.06
N PRO A 355 -0.06 -3.02 -3.58
CA PRO A 355 0.43 -1.95 -4.44
C PRO A 355 1.71 -2.29 -5.20
N LYS A 356 2.42 -3.36 -4.79
CA LYS A 356 3.59 -3.91 -5.51
C LYS A 356 3.20 -4.84 -6.66
N GLY A 357 1.93 -5.26 -6.75
CA GLY A 357 1.44 -6.17 -7.78
C GLY A 357 1.88 -7.63 -7.62
N ASP A 358 2.58 -7.95 -6.54
CA ASP A 358 3.14 -9.28 -6.27
C ASP A 358 2.17 -10.23 -5.57
N ARG A 359 1.13 -9.69 -4.91
CA ARG A 359 0.21 -10.44 -4.05
C ARG A 359 -1.21 -9.91 -4.09
N LEU A 360 -2.14 -10.76 -3.63
CA LEU A 360 -3.50 -10.38 -3.26
C LEU A 360 -3.76 -10.73 -1.80
N ALA A 361 -4.59 -9.91 -1.14
CA ALA A 361 -5.24 -10.24 0.12
C ALA A 361 -6.72 -10.45 -0.12
N PHE A 362 -7.34 -11.36 0.61
CA PHE A 362 -8.77 -11.67 0.51
C PHE A 362 -9.27 -12.25 1.83
N VAL A 363 -10.58 -12.32 1.98
CA VAL A 363 -11.23 -13.02 3.08
C VAL A 363 -11.44 -14.47 2.68
N SER A 364 -11.18 -15.40 3.59
CA SER A 364 -11.53 -16.81 3.42
C SER A 364 -12.32 -17.32 4.63
N ARG A 365 -13.28 -18.20 4.38
CA ARG A 365 -14.08 -18.83 5.43
C ARG A 365 -13.42 -20.12 5.89
N VAL A 366 -13.05 -20.19 7.16
CA VAL A 366 -12.41 -21.35 7.78
C VAL A 366 -13.10 -21.66 9.11
N GLY A 367 -13.53 -22.89 9.32
CA GLY A 367 -14.08 -23.34 10.61
C GLY A 367 -15.31 -22.56 11.12
N GLY A 368 -16.05 -21.91 10.23
CA GLY A 368 -17.24 -21.13 10.57
C GLY A 368 -16.97 -19.63 10.84
N GLY A 369 -15.70 -19.20 10.87
CA GLY A 369 -15.26 -17.81 10.96
C GLY A 369 -14.64 -17.31 9.65
N PHE A 370 -14.24 -16.05 9.66
CA PHE A 370 -13.54 -15.42 8.53
C PHE A 370 -12.11 -15.08 8.92
N ASP A 371 -11.17 -15.48 8.07
CA ASP A 371 -9.75 -15.18 8.18
C ASP A 371 -9.27 -14.32 7.02
N VAL A 372 -8.25 -13.48 7.25
CA VAL A 372 -7.54 -12.79 6.17
C VAL A 372 -6.47 -13.70 5.61
N TRP A 373 -6.50 -13.91 4.32
CA TRP A 373 -5.54 -14.71 3.57
C TRP A 373 -4.77 -13.86 2.57
N THR A 374 -3.59 -14.34 2.20
CA THR A 374 -2.79 -13.77 1.10
C THR A 374 -2.32 -14.87 0.16
N CYS A 375 -2.20 -14.56 -1.14
CA CYS A 375 -1.54 -15.40 -2.14
C CYS A 375 -0.62 -14.55 -3.02
N ARG A 376 0.23 -15.18 -3.83
CA ARG A 376 0.94 -14.49 -4.90
C ARG A 376 -0.02 -14.04 -5.99
N ALA A 377 0.42 -13.13 -6.86
CA ALA A 377 -0.38 -12.62 -7.97
C ALA A 377 -0.87 -13.70 -8.94
N ASP A 378 -0.14 -14.82 -9.04
CA ASP A 378 -0.49 -16.01 -9.83
C ASP A 378 -1.42 -16.99 -9.09
N GLY A 379 -1.89 -16.66 -7.89
CA GLY A 379 -2.74 -17.49 -7.03
C GLY A 379 -2.01 -18.53 -6.19
N THR A 380 -0.72 -18.73 -6.40
CA THR A 380 0.06 -19.71 -5.65
C THR A 380 0.40 -19.25 -4.23
N GLY A 381 0.70 -20.20 -3.34
CA GLY A 381 1.15 -19.92 -1.98
C GLY A 381 0.08 -19.26 -1.10
N ALA A 382 -1.19 -19.57 -1.35
CA ALA A 382 -2.29 -19.12 -0.51
C ALA A 382 -2.11 -19.59 0.93
N LYS A 383 -2.17 -18.64 1.88
CA LYS A 383 -2.00 -18.92 3.32
C LYS A 383 -2.71 -17.88 4.17
N PRO A 384 -3.12 -18.23 5.39
CA PRO A 384 -3.65 -17.26 6.31
C PRO A 384 -2.56 -16.25 6.70
N ALA A 385 -2.91 -14.96 6.66
CA ALA A 385 -2.13 -13.86 7.19
C ALA A 385 -2.62 -13.48 8.60
N VAL A 386 -3.92 -13.62 8.85
CA VAL A 386 -4.54 -13.33 10.15
C VAL A 386 -5.61 -14.36 10.44
N THR A 387 -5.54 -14.94 11.63
CA THR A 387 -6.52 -15.89 12.15
C THR A 387 -7.07 -15.44 13.52
N GLY A 388 -8.14 -16.08 13.98
CA GLY A 388 -8.75 -15.82 15.30
C GLY A 388 -9.74 -14.64 15.26
N GLY A 389 -10.97 -14.93 15.65
CA GLY A 389 -12.13 -14.05 15.49
C GLY A 389 -12.65 -14.06 14.05
N ASN A 390 -13.55 -13.11 13.72
CA ASN A 390 -13.95 -12.83 12.34
C ASN A 390 -13.12 -11.66 11.84
N ASN A 391 -12.37 -11.87 10.75
CA ASN A 391 -11.46 -10.92 10.15
C ASN A 391 -11.94 -10.58 8.74
N GLU A 392 -12.31 -9.34 8.50
CA GLU A 392 -13.04 -8.93 7.31
C GLU A 392 -12.43 -7.70 6.62
N ASN A 393 -12.68 -7.58 5.31
CA ASN A 393 -12.32 -6.44 4.49
C ASN A 393 -10.85 -6.01 4.58
N PRO A 394 -9.89 -6.89 4.30
CA PRO A 394 -8.48 -6.52 4.31
C PRO A 394 -8.17 -5.46 3.24
N ARG A 395 -7.34 -4.48 3.59
CA ARG A 395 -6.84 -3.46 2.66
C ARG A 395 -5.36 -3.22 2.90
N TRP A 396 -4.62 -3.15 1.82
CA TRP A 396 -3.19 -2.89 1.84
C TRP A 396 -2.87 -1.44 2.21
N SER A 397 -1.78 -1.24 2.93
CA SER A 397 -1.11 0.05 3.00
C SER A 397 -0.44 0.39 1.67
N ALA A 398 -0.20 1.67 1.40
CA ALA A 398 0.38 2.11 0.12
C ALA A 398 1.80 1.60 -0.15
N ASP A 399 2.54 1.20 0.89
CA ASP A 399 3.87 0.59 0.77
C ASP A 399 3.85 -0.95 0.65
N GLY A 400 2.67 -1.56 0.77
CA GLY A 400 2.48 -3.01 0.69
C GLY A 400 3.11 -3.81 1.83
N ARG A 401 3.42 -3.17 2.98
CA ARG A 401 3.98 -3.85 4.15
C ARG A 401 2.93 -4.24 5.18
N HIS A 402 1.77 -3.58 5.14
CA HIS A 402 0.72 -3.75 6.14
C HIS A 402 -0.63 -4.08 5.50
N LEU A 403 -1.48 -4.74 6.30
CA LEU A 403 -2.90 -4.91 6.03
C LEU A 403 -3.71 -4.32 7.18
N VAL A 404 -4.65 -3.42 6.87
CA VAL A 404 -5.70 -3.02 7.80
C VAL A 404 -6.93 -3.88 7.54
N PHE A 405 -7.62 -4.31 8.60
CA PHE A 405 -8.81 -5.15 8.52
C PHE A 405 -9.75 -4.88 9.73
N ALA A 406 -11.01 -5.25 9.59
CA ALA A 406 -11.95 -5.26 10.69
C ALA A 406 -11.91 -6.61 11.41
N SER A 407 -11.93 -6.62 12.75
CA SER A 407 -11.92 -7.87 13.53
C SER A 407 -12.65 -7.72 14.84
N ASN A 408 -13.34 -8.80 15.26
CA ASN A 408 -13.99 -8.93 16.57
C ASN A 408 -13.19 -9.79 17.56
N ARG A 409 -11.89 -9.98 17.33
CA ARG A 409 -11.01 -10.86 18.13
C ARG A 409 -10.94 -10.53 19.63
N ASP A 410 -11.26 -9.31 20.03
CA ASP A 410 -11.35 -8.86 21.42
C ASP A 410 -12.79 -8.68 21.91
N GLY A 411 -13.76 -9.30 21.23
CA GLY A 411 -15.19 -9.31 21.60
C GLY A 411 -16.05 -8.32 20.85
N SER A 412 -15.48 -7.24 20.29
CA SER A 412 -16.21 -6.24 19.51
C SER A 412 -15.44 -5.88 18.23
N TYR A 413 -16.17 -5.53 17.15
CA TYR A 413 -15.50 -5.13 15.92
C TYR A 413 -14.70 -3.84 16.11
N GLY A 414 -13.44 -3.89 15.77
CA GLY A 414 -12.50 -2.78 15.72
C GLY A 414 -11.60 -2.89 14.51
N LEU A 415 -10.78 -1.87 14.27
CA LEU A 415 -9.77 -1.90 13.22
C LEU A 415 -8.44 -2.40 13.79
N TRP A 416 -7.81 -3.25 13.02
CA TRP A 416 -6.53 -3.87 13.33
C TRP A 416 -5.59 -3.74 12.16
N VAL A 417 -4.30 -3.64 12.45
CA VAL A 417 -3.24 -3.68 11.44
C VAL A 417 -2.33 -4.86 11.72
N THR A 418 -1.98 -5.60 10.69
CA THR A 418 -0.95 -6.64 10.74
C THR A 418 0.15 -6.33 9.75
N ASP A 419 1.38 -6.68 10.12
CA ASP A 419 2.52 -6.65 9.23
C ASP A 419 2.65 -8.01 8.55
N LEU A 420 3.26 -8.06 7.37
CA LEU A 420 3.44 -9.31 6.64
C LEU A 420 4.62 -10.14 7.14
N ASP A 421 5.34 -9.65 8.12
CA ASP A 421 6.46 -10.34 8.77
C ASP A 421 6.03 -11.42 9.78
N GLY A 422 4.72 -11.58 10.01
CA GLY A 422 4.15 -12.54 10.97
C GLY A 422 4.02 -11.99 12.38
N SER A 423 4.23 -10.70 12.60
CA SER A 423 3.99 -10.05 13.89
C SER A 423 2.51 -10.08 14.27
N LEU A 424 2.24 -10.00 15.58
CA LEU A 424 0.86 -9.97 16.08
C LEU A 424 0.14 -8.70 15.61
N PRO A 425 -1.15 -8.84 15.23
CA PRO A 425 -1.96 -7.69 14.86
C PRO A 425 -2.09 -6.69 16.01
N ARG A 426 -1.98 -5.40 15.71
CA ARG A 426 -2.20 -4.30 16.65
C ARG A 426 -3.54 -3.62 16.40
N LYS A 427 -4.24 -3.27 17.48
CA LYS A 427 -5.50 -2.54 17.40
C LYS A 427 -5.26 -1.05 17.16
N LEU A 428 -6.06 -0.45 16.30
CA LEU A 428 -6.11 1.00 16.14
C LEU A 428 -7.14 1.60 17.09
N ASP A 429 -6.83 2.76 17.64
CA ASP A 429 -7.77 3.48 18.50
C ASP A 429 -8.84 4.20 17.66
N THR A 430 -10.06 3.72 17.72
CA THR A 430 -11.23 4.33 17.09
C THR A 430 -12.06 5.15 18.06
N GLY A 431 -11.50 5.52 19.23
CA GLY A 431 -12.23 6.19 20.31
C GLY A 431 -13.29 5.30 20.94
N GLY A 432 -13.01 4.00 21.06
CA GLY A 432 -13.94 3.01 21.63
C GLY A 432 -15.13 2.64 20.73
N ARG A 433 -15.14 3.09 19.47
CA ARG A 433 -16.24 2.81 18.53
C ARG A 433 -16.07 1.47 17.85
N HIS A 434 -17.19 0.81 17.56
CA HIS A 434 -17.20 -0.28 16.58
C HIS A 434 -16.79 0.27 15.22
N ALA A 435 -15.91 -0.43 14.52
CA ALA A 435 -15.39 0.01 13.24
C ALA A 435 -15.30 -1.15 12.24
N LEU A 436 -15.77 -0.90 11.03
CA LEU A 436 -15.93 -1.88 9.96
C LEU A 436 -15.35 -1.34 8.65
N SER A 437 -15.13 -2.22 7.67
CA SER A 437 -14.84 -1.87 6.28
C SER A 437 -13.76 -0.80 6.13
N PRO A 438 -12.53 -1.02 6.58
CA PRO A 438 -11.46 -0.05 6.45
C PRO A 438 -11.04 0.17 4.99
N ALA A 439 -10.46 1.34 4.72
CA ALA A 439 -9.74 1.64 3.48
C ALA A 439 -8.51 2.48 3.83
N TRP A 440 -7.33 2.09 3.34
CA TRP A 440 -6.07 2.80 3.59
C TRP A 440 -5.76 3.73 2.42
N SER A 441 -5.45 5.00 2.69
CA SER A 441 -5.10 5.96 1.65
C SER A 441 -3.64 5.83 1.21
N ALA A 442 -3.32 6.41 0.04
CA ALA A 442 -1.97 6.83 -0.23
C ALA A 442 -1.49 7.85 0.81
N ARG A 443 -0.17 8.09 0.86
CA ARG A 443 0.41 9.20 1.62
C ARG A 443 -0.23 10.52 1.17
N ARG A 444 -0.53 11.40 2.12
CA ARG A 444 -1.03 12.75 1.80
C ARG A 444 0.01 13.50 0.96
N SER A 445 -0.43 14.17 -0.10
CA SER A 445 0.44 15.07 -0.85
C SER A 445 0.92 16.17 0.09
N THR A 446 2.21 16.49 0.03
CA THR A 446 2.72 17.74 0.59
C THR A 446 2.12 18.83 -0.29
N GLY A 447 1.03 19.45 0.15
CA GLY A 447 0.50 20.64 -0.48
C GLY A 447 1.58 21.71 -0.58
N PRO A 448 1.40 22.69 -1.49
CA PRO A 448 2.36 23.76 -1.68
C PRO A 448 2.61 24.55 -0.41
#